data_00217c3bd48f4d7e95c3f21a093066e6
#
_entry.id   00217c3bd48f4d7e95c3f21a093066e6
#
_cell.length_a   1.000
_cell.length_b   1.000
_cell.length_c   1.000
_cell.angle_alpha   90.00
_cell.angle_beta   90.00
_cell.angle_gamma   90.00
#
_symmetry.space_group_name_H-M   'P 1'
#
loop_
_entity.id
_entity.type
_entity.pdbx_description
1 polymer ?
#
loop_
_entity_poly.entity_id
_entity_poly.type
_entity_poly.pdbx_seq_one_letter_code
_entity_poly.pdbx_strand_id
1 'polypeptide(L)'
;GHYAFRFFKGGQWVTVHVDDRMPCDAEGNLVFSKCREVNEVWVPLMEKAYAKLHGTYQALEAGTSMEGLVDLTGGIALGRFDITPDMASKDELWNEIDFKIHHGEYMMGICVDGIYEERAVAAGLLTDHQYVILDCTVVKNGERLIKVCCLI
;
A
#
# COMPACT_ATOMS: atom_id res chain seq x y z
N GLY A 1 6.85 -6.68 -25.63
CA GLY A 1 6.00 -5.49 -25.73
C GLY A 1 6.69 -4.24 -25.24
N HIS A 2 6.03 -3.11 -25.40
CA HIS A 2 6.50 -1.82 -24.90
C HIS A 2 5.37 -1.18 -24.10
N TYR A 3 5.66 -0.81 -22.86
CA TYR A 3 4.68 -0.30 -21.89
C TYR A 3 5.15 1.03 -21.35
N ALA A 4 4.20 1.91 -21.03
CA ALA A 4 4.46 3.22 -20.47
C ALA A 4 3.61 3.42 -19.20
N PHE A 5 4.27 3.80 -18.12
CA PHE A 5 3.65 4.14 -16.85
C PHE A 5 3.92 5.61 -16.52
N ARG A 6 2.96 6.24 -15.88
CA ARG A 6 3.14 7.62 -15.42
C ARG A 6 3.17 7.64 -13.89
N PHE A 7 4.19 8.30 -13.35
CA PHE A 7 4.37 8.53 -11.93
C PHE A 7 4.49 10.02 -11.64
N PHE A 8 4.04 10.44 -10.49
CA PHE A 8 4.20 11.81 -10.04
C PHE A 8 5.48 11.90 -9.19
N LYS A 9 6.52 12.52 -9.70
CA LYS A 9 7.83 12.62 -9.02
C LYS A 9 8.40 14.01 -9.14
N GLY A 10 8.87 14.56 -8.01
CA GLY A 10 9.45 15.91 -8.00
C GLY A 10 8.46 17.01 -8.44
N GLY A 11 7.18 16.87 -8.14
CA GLY A 11 6.14 17.85 -8.47
C GLY A 11 5.62 17.79 -9.91
N GLN A 12 5.94 16.75 -10.66
CA GLN A 12 5.51 16.60 -12.06
C GLN A 12 5.25 15.15 -12.45
N TRP A 13 4.42 14.94 -13.48
CA TRP A 13 4.19 13.62 -14.04
C TRP A 13 5.34 13.21 -14.97
N VAL A 14 5.98 12.10 -14.62
CA VAL A 14 7.08 11.49 -15.39
C VAL A 14 6.59 10.22 -16.05
N THR A 15 6.83 10.07 -17.36
CA THR A 15 6.52 8.84 -18.10
C THR A 15 7.75 7.93 -18.11
N VAL A 16 7.57 6.69 -17.65
CA VAL A 16 8.61 5.66 -17.65
C VAL A 16 8.23 4.56 -18.61
N HIS A 17 9.10 4.24 -19.54
CA HIS A 17 8.92 3.18 -20.53
C HIS A 17 9.68 1.93 -20.11
N VAL A 18 9.04 0.77 -20.24
CA VAL A 18 9.62 -0.56 -19.96
C VAL A 18 9.23 -1.56 -21.03
N ASP A 19 10.02 -2.60 -21.17
CA ASP A 19 9.69 -3.79 -21.95
C ASP A 19 9.12 -4.91 -21.05
N ASP A 20 8.71 -6.02 -21.61
CA ASP A 20 8.14 -7.20 -20.94
C ASP A 20 9.19 -8.22 -20.49
N ARG A 21 10.47 -7.89 -20.53
CA ARG A 21 11.52 -8.75 -19.98
C ARG A 21 11.60 -8.56 -18.47
N MET A 22 11.22 -9.60 -17.73
CA MET A 22 11.20 -9.59 -16.27
C MET A 22 12.40 -10.33 -15.70
N PRO A 23 12.91 -9.90 -14.53
CA PRO A 23 13.88 -10.70 -13.77
C PRO A 23 13.26 -12.01 -13.34
N CYS A 24 13.92 -13.12 -13.69
CA CYS A 24 13.52 -14.47 -13.34
C CYS A 24 14.69 -15.21 -12.69
N ASP A 25 14.36 -16.20 -11.86
CA ASP A 25 15.31 -17.19 -11.35
C ASP A 25 15.74 -18.18 -12.45
N ALA A 26 16.57 -19.16 -12.09
CA ALA A 26 17.07 -20.19 -13.01
C ALA A 26 15.96 -21.12 -13.52
N GLU A 27 14.87 -21.23 -12.77
CA GLU A 27 13.69 -22.04 -13.07
C GLU A 27 12.65 -21.26 -13.90
N GLY A 28 12.87 -19.96 -14.15
CA GLY A 28 11.99 -19.09 -14.93
C GLY A 28 10.86 -18.43 -14.15
N ASN A 29 10.87 -18.51 -12.82
CA ASN A 29 9.90 -17.81 -11.98
C ASN A 29 10.28 -16.34 -11.80
N LEU A 30 9.27 -15.45 -11.72
CA LEU A 30 9.50 -14.06 -11.40
C LEU A 30 10.13 -13.92 -10.01
N VAL A 31 11.22 -13.14 -9.92
CA VAL A 31 11.97 -12.90 -8.67
C VAL A 31 11.28 -11.90 -7.76
N PHE A 32 10.57 -10.92 -8.33
CA PHE A 32 9.89 -9.85 -7.61
C PHE A 32 8.37 -10.06 -7.59
N SER A 33 7.59 -9.01 -7.72
CA SER A 33 6.14 -9.08 -7.61
C SER A 33 5.48 -10.01 -8.64
N LYS A 34 4.30 -10.51 -8.29
CA LYS A 34 3.45 -11.38 -9.13
C LYS A 34 2.02 -10.88 -9.08
N CYS A 35 1.28 -11.08 -10.16
CA CYS A 35 -0.16 -10.95 -10.11
C CYS A 35 -0.77 -12.23 -9.50
N ARG A 36 -1.90 -12.08 -8.81
CA ARG A 36 -2.66 -13.22 -8.29
C ARG A 36 -3.21 -14.08 -9.44
N GLU A 37 -3.70 -13.42 -10.49
CA GLU A 37 -4.21 -14.07 -11.69
C GLU A 37 -3.06 -14.36 -12.66
N VAL A 38 -2.97 -15.60 -13.11
CA VAL A 38 -1.85 -16.11 -13.93
C VAL A 38 -1.69 -15.37 -15.27
N ASN A 39 -2.78 -14.86 -15.81
CA ASN A 39 -2.81 -14.17 -17.11
C ASN A 39 -2.60 -12.65 -17.00
N GLU A 40 -2.36 -12.13 -15.80
CA GLU A 40 -2.10 -10.71 -15.58
C GLU A 40 -0.61 -10.46 -15.39
N VAL A 41 -0.13 -9.36 -15.96
CA VAL A 41 1.29 -8.96 -15.89
C VAL A 41 1.47 -7.49 -15.52
N TRP A 42 0.39 -6.80 -15.19
CA TRP A 42 0.45 -5.35 -14.94
C TRP A 42 1.21 -5.00 -13.65
N VAL A 43 1.11 -5.81 -12.58
CA VAL A 43 1.83 -5.56 -11.33
C VAL A 43 3.34 -5.63 -11.52
N PRO A 44 3.94 -6.73 -12.05
CA PRO A 44 5.37 -6.78 -12.29
C PRO A 44 5.86 -5.74 -13.32
N LEU A 45 5.05 -5.37 -14.31
CA LEU A 45 5.39 -4.29 -15.25
C LEU A 45 5.42 -2.92 -14.57
N MET A 46 4.45 -2.63 -13.70
CA MET A 46 4.39 -1.40 -12.93
C MET A 46 5.55 -1.32 -11.92
N GLU A 47 5.83 -2.41 -11.21
CA GLU A 47 6.99 -2.48 -10.30
C GLU A 47 8.31 -2.27 -11.04
N LYS A 48 8.49 -2.89 -12.22
CA LYS A 48 9.67 -2.64 -13.07
C LYS A 48 9.80 -1.18 -13.47
N ALA A 49 8.71 -0.54 -13.83
CA ALA A 49 8.71 0.86 -14.17
C ALA A 49 9.03 1.75 -12.97
N TYR A 50 8.52 1.38 -11.79
CA TYR A 50 8.80 2.07 -10.54
C TYR A 50 10.26 1.86 -10.10
N ALA A 51 10.80 0.65 -10.22
CA ALA A 51 12.22 0.37 -10.01
C ALA A 51 13.11 1.19 -10.96
N LYS A 52 12.71 1.33 -12.22
CA LYS A 52 13.43 2.19 -13.19
C LYS A 52 13.38 3.67 -12.81
N LEU A 53 12.25 4.15 -12.27
CA LEU A 53 12.09 5.51 -11.76
C LEU A 53 13.05 5.80 -10.60
N HIS A 54 13.23 4.83 -9.70
CA HIS A 54 14.11 4.91 -8.53
C HIS A 54 15.53 4.41 -8.75
N GLY A 55 15.83 3.88 -9.94
CA GLY A 55 17.14 3.43 -10.37
C GLY A 55 17.33 1.91 -10.37
N THR A 56 16.89 1.20 -9.34
CA THR A 56 17.02 -0.27 -9.21
C THR A 56 15.84 -0.88 -8.47
N TYR A 57 15.68 -2.21 -8.56
CA TYR A 57 14.74 -2.96 -7.71
C TYR A 57 15.10 -2.90 -6.23
N GLN A 58 16.40 -2.90 -5.89
CA GLN A 58 16.87 -2.78 -4.50
C GLN A 58 16.43 -1.46 -3.84
N ALA A 59 16.26 -0.41 -4.62
CA ALA A 59 15.73 0.86 -4.10
C ALA A 59 14.26 0.77 -3.63
N LEU A 60 13.57 -0.33 -3.95
CA LEU A 60 12.18 -0.56 -3.56
C LEU A 60 12.05 -1.50 -2.34
N GLU A 61 13.14 -2.02 -1.79
CA GLU A 61 13.10 -2.95 -0.62
C GLU A 61 12.51 -2.31 0.63
N ALA A 62 12.64 -0.99 0.76
CA ALA A 62 12.08 -0.23 1.86
C ALA A 62 11.54 1.10 1.37
N GLY A 63 10.49 1.58 2.02
CA GLY A 63 9.86 2.85 1.68
C GLY A 63 8.64 3.10 2.54
N THR A 64 8.00 4.23 2.33
CA THR A 64 6.74 4.55 2.98
C THR A 64 5.60 4.41 1.98
N SER A 65 4.47 3.87 2.43
CA SER A 65 3.24 3.83 1.63
C SER A 65 2.80 5.24 1.19
N MET A 66 3.10 6.26 1.97
CA MET A 66 2.82 7.66 1.60
C MET A 66 3.57 8.08 0.35
N GLU A 67 4.86 7.78 0.24
CA GLU A 67 5.64 8.10 -0.96
C GLU A 67 5.09 7.37 -2.18
N GLY A 68 4.84 6.06 -2.05
CA GLY A 68 4.26 5.25 -3.12
C GLY A 68 2.90 5.78 -3.58
N LEU A 69 2.02 6.15 -2.65
CA LEU A 69 0.72 6.73 -2.98
C LEU A 69 0.83 8.07 -3.70
N VAL A 70 1.73 8.96 -3.26
CA VAL A 70 1.99 10.24 -3.93
C VAL A 70 2.52 10.00 -5.34
N ASP A 71 3.51 9.13 -5.48
CA ASP A 71 4.13 8.81 -6.78
C ASP A 71 3.12 8.19 -7.76
N LEU A 72 2.16 7.40 -7.28
CA LEU A 72 1.15 6.75 -8.12
C LEU A 72 -0.05 7.64 -8.46
N THR A 73 -0.42 8.57 -7.58
CA THR A 73 -1.68 9.33 -7.71
C THR A 73 -1.51 10.82 -7.95
N GLY A 74 -0.34 11.38 -7.62
CA GLY A 74 -0.13 12.82 -7.57
C GLY A 74 -0.83 13.51 -6.39
N GLY A 75 -1.33 12.73 -5.43
CA GLY A 75 -2.01 13.20 -4.24
C GLY A 75 -1.09 13.91 -3.25
N ILE A 76 -1.67 14.43 -2.19
CA ILE A 76 -0.94 15.12 -1.12
C ILE A 76 -0.88 14.19 0.10
N ALA A 77 0.33 13.93 0.60
CA ALA A 77 0.51 13.20 1.84
C ALA A 77 0.08 14.05 3.03
N LEU A 78 -0.93 13.60 3.78
CA LEU A 78 -1.42 14.30 4.97
C LEU A 78 -0.60 13.99 6.23
N GLY A 79 0.24 12.97 6.19
CA GLY A 79 1.12 12.59 7.28
C GLY A 79 0.82 11.20 7.86
N ARG A 80 1.64 10.83 8.84
CA ARG A 80 1.53 9.61 9.64
C ARG A 80 1.44 10.01 11.12
N PHE A 81 0.66 9.28 11.88
CA PHE A 81 0.59 9.41 13.33
C PHE A 81 0.43 8.03 13.98
N ASP A 82 0.91 7.91 15.19
CA ASP A 82 0.77 6.68 15.97
C ASP A 82 -0.55 6.70 16.74
N ILE A 83 -1.31 5.61 16.62
CA ILE A 83 -2.59 5.46 17.32
C ILE A 83 -2.30 5.01 18.76
N THR A 84 -2.60 5.88 19.70
CA THR A 84 -2.52 5.53 21.13
C THR A 84 -3.83 4.86 21.60
N PRO A 85 -3.78 4.08 22.71
CA PRO A 85 -5.00 3.51 23.31
C PRO A 85 -6.07 4.56 23.65
N ASP A 86 -5.64 5.77 24.06
CA ASP A 86 -6.55 6.88 24.33
C ASP A 86 -7.26 7.36 23.06
N MET A 87 -6.53 7.52 21.94
CA MET A 87 -7.11 7.88 20.65
C MET A 87 -8.06 6.78 20.13
N ALA A 88 -7.66 5.51 20.28
CA ALA A 88 -8.47 4.38 19.84
C ALA A 88 -9.80 4.25 20.61
N SER A 89 -9.84 4.73 21.86
CA SER A 89 -11.05 4.72 22.70
C SER A 89 -12.01 5.86 22.40
N LYS A 90 -11.59 6.88 21.65
CA LYS A 90 -12.39 8.08 21.34
C LYS A 90 -13.14 7.94 20.04
N ASP A 91 -14.33 8.50 19.99
CA ASP A 91 -15.14 8.57 18.78
C ASP A 91 -14.51 9.43 17.68
N GLU A 92 -13.66 10.37 18.06
CA GLU A 92 -13.00 11.30 17.13
C GLU A 92 -12.19 10.56 16.05
N LEU A 93 -11.35 9.59 16.45
CA LEU A 93 -10.56 8.80 15.49
C LEU A 93 -11.46 7.99 14.55
N TRP A 94 -12.50 7.34 15.13
CA TRP A 94 -13.46 6.59 14.32
C TRP A 94 -14.19 7.47 13.31
N ASN A 95 -14.69 8.60 13.76
CA ASN A 95 -15.41 9.54 12.92
C ASN A 95 -14.52 10.12 11.81
N GLU A 96 -13.25 10.33 12.09
CA GLU A 96 -12.27 10.78 11.10
C GLU A 96 -12.03 9.70 10.02
N ILE A 97 -11.85 8.44 10.43
CA ILE A 97 -11.67 7.32 9.51
C ILE A 97 -12.93 7.14 8.66
N ASP A 98 -14.09 7.08 9.29
CA ASP A 98 -15.39 6.92 8.63
C ASP A 98 -15.64 8.02 7.59
N PHE A 99 -15.42 9.28 7.98
CA PHE A 99 -15.53 10.42 7.07
C PHE A 99 -14.61 10.27 5.86
N LYS A 100 -13.32 10.00 6.09
CA LYS A 100 -12.33 9.90 5.01
C LYS A 100 -12.61 8.75 4.05
N ILE A 101 -13.05 7.60 4.56
CA ILE A 101 -13.38 6.44 3.72
C ILE A 101 -14.61 6.71 2.85
N HIS A 102 -15.69 7.26 3.43
CA HIS A 102 -16.95 7.40 2.72
C HIS A 102 -17.05 8.64 1.83
N HIS A 103 -16.17 9.63 1.99
CA HIS A 103 -16.11 10.80 1.11
C HIS A 103 -15.16 10.63 -0.09
N GLY A 104 -14.50 9.46 -0.24
CA GLY A 104 -13.92 8.98 -1.50
C GLY A 104 -12.67 9.69 -2.03
N GLU A 105 -12.14 10.70 -1.32
CA GLU A 105 -10.99 11.48 -1.77
C GLU A 105 -9.68 11.13 -1.04
N TYR A 106 -9.74 10.14 -0.14
CA TYR A 106 -8.62 9.77 0.72
C TYR A 106 -8.21 8.31 0.51
N MET A 107 -6.91 8.09 0.53
CA MET A 107 -6.32 6.76 0.62
C MET A 107 -5.65 6.64 1.98
N MET A 108 -5.97 5.61 2.72
CA MET A 108 -5.44 5.37 4.07
C MET A 108 -4.81 4.01 4.19
N GLY A 109 -3.71 3.95 4.93
CA GLY A 109 -3.08 2.71 5.31
C GLY A 109 -2.87 2.64 6.82
N ILE A 110 -2.71 1.42 7.32
CA ILE A 110 -2.40 1.13 8.71
C ILE A 110 -1.27 0.11 8.78
N CYS A 111 -0.39 0.26 9.76
CA CYS A 111 0.70 -0.66 10.04
C CYS A 111 0.69 -1.00 11.53
N VAL A 112 1.05 -2.22 11.89
CA VAL A 112 1.29 -2.62 13.28
C VAL A 112 2.79 -2.70 13.49
N ASP A 113 3.30 -1.96 14.49
CA ASP A 113 4.71 -1.97 14.84
C ASP A 113 5.13 -3.33 15.43
N GLY A 114 6.35 -3.78 15.13
CA GLY A 114 6.94 -5.05 15.58
C GLY A 114 6.97 -5.24 17.09
N ILE A 115 6.96 -4.16 17.88
CA ILE A 115 6.85 -4.25 19.35
C ILE A 115 5.54 -4.88 19.84
N TYR A 116 4.52 -4.98 18.98
CA TYR A 116 3.23 -5.59 19.26
C TYR A 116 3.06 -6.97 18.62
N GLU A 117 4.15 -7.64 18.21
CA GLU A 117 4.14 -8.87 17.41
C GLU A 117 3.23 -9.96 18.00
N GLU A 118 3.35 -10.28 19.30
CA GLU A 118 2.51 -11.32 19.94
C GLU A 118 1.02 -11.03 19.79
N ARG A 119 0.61 -9.78 19.97
CA ARG A 119 -0.79 -9.35 19.85
C ARG A 119 -1.27 -9.34 18.41
N ALA A 120 -0.40 -8.91 17.50
CA ALA A 120 -0.70 -8.88 16.06
C ALA A 120 -0.91 -10.30 15.52
N VAL A 121 0.02 -11.21 15.82
CA VAL A 121 -0.07 -12.62 15.41
C VAL A 121 -1.34 -13.30 15.97
N ALA A 122 -1.66 -13.05 17.25
CA ALA A 122 -2.91 -13.56 17.85
C ALA A 122 -4.16 -13.03 17.16
N ALA A 123 -4.09 -11.83 16.56
CA ALA A 123 -5.18 -11.23 15.77
C ALA A 123 -5.11 -11.58 14.27
N GLY A 124 -4.15 -12.40 13.83
CA GLY A 124 -3.95 -12.77 12.44
C GLY A 124 -3.35 -11.66 11.58
N LEU A 125 -2.64 -10.71 12.19
CA LEU A 125 -1.98 -9.60 11.53
C LEU A 125 -0.46 -9.79 11.48
N LEU A 126 0.17 -9.28 10.44
CA LEU A 126 1.63 -9.17 10.33
C LEU A 126 2.07 -7.84 10.92
N THR A 127 3.22 -7.84 11.59
CA THR A 127 3.89 -6.62 12.03
C THR A 127 4.82 -6.07 10.95
N ASP A 128 5.17 -4.81 11.06
CA ASP A 128 6.02 -4.09 10.10
C ASP A 128 5.53 -4.23 8.64
N HIS A 129 4.22 -4.46 8.51
CA HIS A 129 3.53 -4.70 7.26
C HIS A 129 2.43 -3.65 7.05
N GLN A 130 2.34 -3.16 5.81
CA GLN A 130 1.38 -2.13 5.44
C GLN A 130 0.07 -2.75 4.94
N TYR A 131 -1.03 -2.39 5.58
CA TYR A 131 -2.38 -2.70 5.14
C TYR A 131 -3.04 -1.45 4.54
N VAL A 132 -3.82 -1.63 3.49
CA VAL A 132 -4.69 -0.56 2.97
C VAL A 132 -6.06 -0.68 3.61
N ILE A 133 -6.61 0.42 4.09
CA ILE A 133 -7.98 0.48 4.59
C ILE A 133 -8.92 0.60 3.38
N LEU A 134 -9.83 -0.36 3.23
CA LEU A 134 -10.78 -0.43 2.13
C LEU A 134 -12.17 0.08 2.50
N ASP A 135 -12.55 -0.11 3.77
CA ASP A 135 -13.90 0.19 4.24
C ASP A 135 -13.94 0.23 5.76
N CYS A 136 -14.96 0.86 6.33
CA CYS A 136 -15.27 0.77 7.75
C CYS A 136 -16.78 0.74 7.96
N THR A 137 -17.23 0.08 9.02
CA THR A 137 -18.66 -0.06 9.32
C THR A 137 -18.93 -0.32 10.79
N VAL A 138 -20.14 0.01 11.23
CA VAL A 138 -20.64 -0.35 12.55
C VAL A 138 -21.64 -1.49 12.37
N VAL A 139 -21.38 -2.63 12.98
CA VAL A 139 -22.30 -3.78 12.92
C VAL A 139 -23.44 -3.66 13.93
N LYS A 140 -24.45 -4.53 13.81
CA LYS A 140 -25.72 -4.45 14.59
C LYS A 140 -25.55 -4.44 16.11
N ASN A 141 -24.46 -5.01 16.62
CA ASN A 141 -24.15 -5.02 18.06
C ASN A 141 -23.38 -3.77 18.53
N GLY A 142 -23.14 -2.80 17.63
CA GLY A 142 -22.40 -1.57 17.91
C GLY A 142 -20.88 -1.67 17.77
N GLU A 143 -20.36 -2.84 17.41
CA GLU A 143 -18.93 -3.00 17.15
C GLU A 143 -18.50 -2.28 15.86
N ARG A 144 -17.31 -1.67 15.90
CA ARG A 144 -16.67 -0.97 14.81
C ARG A 144 -15.69 -1.88 14.10
N LEU A 145 -15.86 -2.06 12.82
CA LEU A 145 -15.01 -2.91 11.99
C LEU A 145 -14.32 -2.09 10.91
N ILE A 146 -13.05 -2.36 10.70
CA ILE A 146 -12.25 -1.80 9.60
C ILE A 146 -11.86 -2.95 8.67
N LYS A 147 -12.23 -2.84 7.41
CA LYS A 147 -11.83 -3.78 6.38
C LYS A 147 -10.48 -3.38 5.82
N VAL A 148 -9.50 -4.26 5.95
CA VAL A 148 -8.15 -4.03 5.42
C VAL A 148 -7.79 -5.05 4.35
N CYS A 149 -6.89 -4.67 3.46
CA CYS A 149 -6.26 -5.54 2.48
C CYS A 149 -4.76 -5.61 2.75
N CYS A 150 -4.25 -6.83 2.81
CA CYS A 150 -2.81 -7.08 2.78
C CYS A 150 -2.34 -7.01 1.33
N LEU A 151 -1.32 -6.20 1.08
CA LEU A 151 -0.66 -6.11 -0.22
C LEU A 151 0.58 -7.03 -0.17
N ILE A 152 0.36 -8.35 -0.25
CA ILE A 152 1.45 -9.32 -0.43
C ILE A 152 1.53 -9.72 -1.89
#